data_43e0d102f197eec4c26710bdd27fefff
#
_entry.id   43e0d102f197eec4c26710bdd27fefff
#
_cell.length_a   1.000
_cell.length_b   1.000
_cell.length_c   1.000
_cell.angle_alpha   90.00
_cell.angle_beta   90.00
_cell.angle_gamma   90.00
#
_symmetry.space_group_name_H-M   'P 1'
#
loop_
_entity.id
_entity.type
_entity.pdbx_description
1 polymer ?
#
loop_
_entity_poly.entity_id
_entity_poly.type
_entity_poly.pdbx_seq_one_letter_code
_entity_poly.pdbx_strand_id
1 'polypeptide(L)'
;EGGETSAAADKEDAAASDGEVTLRFSWWGGDARHKATEAACQAFMEKYPNIKVECEYGAWDGWAEKVATQLSGGTAPDLMQVNWNWLYQFSSDGSKFVDLTQFADVINMENYPADLLEQCVVGGKQQAIPIGTTGKCFYWNKTTFDKAGIALPTSWDELIAAGTTFKEKLGDEYYPLAMYEYERMLLMMYYLEGKYGKEWAENNTLNY
;
A
#
# COMPACT_ATOMS: atom_id res chain seq x y z
N GLU A 1 15.14 -54.14 -13.68
CA GLU A 1 14.76 -54.00 -15.07
C GLU A 1 13.66 -52.94 -15.15
N GLY A 2 13.86 -51.85 -15.85
CA GLY A 2 12.84 -50.85 -16.14
C GLY A 2 13.00 -49.55 -15.33
N GLY A 3 14.05 -48.76 -15.62
CA GLY A 3 14.14 -47.39 -15.21
C GLY A 3 13.19 -46.53 -16.04
N GLU A 4 12.28 -45.82 -15.37
CA GLU A 4 11.57 -44.69 -15.95
C GLU A 4 12.27 -43.41 -15.56
N THR A 5 13.00 -42.85 -16.49
CA THR A 5 13.54 -41.49 -16.46
C THR A 5 12.38 -40.54 -16.62
N SER A 6 12.03 -39.85 -15.54
CA SER A 6 11.16 -38.65 -15.56
C SER A 6 11.88 -37.57 -16.32
N ALA A 7 11.44 -37.30 -17.56
CA ALA A 7 11.85 -36.12 -18.29
C ALA A 7 11.22 -34.90 -17.66
N ALA A 8 12.06 -34.04 -17.08
CA ALA A 8 11.68 -32.65 -16.75
C ALA A 8 11.34 -31.97 -18.09
N ALA A 9 10.10 -31.58 -18.24
CA ALA A 9 9.69 -30.73 -19.33
C ALA A 9 10.27 -29.32 -19.09
N ASP A 10 11.28 -28.98 -19.88
CA ASP A 10 11.67 -27.58 -20.11
C ASP A 10 10.45 -26.86 -20.67
N LYS A 11 9.81 -26.02 -19.84
CA LYS A 11 8.88 -25.02 -20.35
C LYS A 11 9.71 -24.02 -21.13
N GLU A 12 9.61 -24.04 -22.43
CA GLU A 12 10.12 -22.99 -23.29
C GLU A 12 9.58 -21.66 -22.78
N ASP A 13 10.50 -20.74 -22.49
CA ASP A 13 10.20 -19.32 -22.28
C ASP A 13 9.35 -18.85 -23.46
N ALA A 14 8.15 -18.34 -23.17
CA ALA A 14 7.29 -17.76 -24.19
C ALA A 14 8.11 -16.70 -24.93
N ALA A 15 8.36 -16.95 -26.22
CA ALA A 15 9.18 -16.13 -27.07
C ALA A 15 8.69 -14.67 -27.00
N ALA A 16 9.52 -13.79 -26.43
CA ALA A 16 9.34 -12.35 -26.52
C ALA A 16 9.23 -11.99 -28.01
N SER A 17 8.20 -11.25 -28.39
CA SER A 17 8.10 -10.69 -29.73
C SER A 17 9.40 -9.98 -30.09
N ASP A 18 9.92 -10.16 -31.29
CA ASP A 18 11.18 -9.59 -31.81
C ASP A 18 11.20 -8.04 -31.86
N GLY A 19 10.23 -7.36 -31.25
CA GLY A 19 10.09 -5.92 -31.20
C GLY A 19 10.59 -5.29 -29.91
N GLU A 20 11.16 -4.12 -30.00
CA GLU A 20 11.49 -3.26 -28.87
C GLU A 20 10.18 -2.79 -28.21
N VAL A 21 10.05 -3.01 -26.88
CA VAL A 21 8.89 -2.62 -26.08
C VAL A 21 9.30 -1.58 -25.05
N THR A 22 8.57 -0.49 -24.94
CA THR A 22 8.75 0.51 -23.87
C THR A 22 7.59 0.41 -22.90
N LEU A 23 7.86 0.19 -21.61
CA LEU A 23 6.91 0.18 -20.52
C LEU A 23 7.16 1.37 -19.60
N ARG A 24 6.09 2.04 -19.18
CA ARG A 24 6.15 3.10 -18.16
C ARG A 24 5.78 2.50 -16.81
N PHE A 25 6.65 2.69 -15.81
CA PHE A 25 6.42 2.23 -14.45
C PHE A 25 6.47 3.39 -13.47
N SER A 26 5.45 3.54 -12.63
CA SER A 26 5.36 4.64 -11.67
C SER A 26 5.18 4.21 -10.22
N TRP A 27 5.81 4.99 -9.30
CA TRP A 27 5.70 4.77 -7.87
C TRP A 27 6.01 6.03 -7.06
N TRP A 28 5.56 6.07 -5.79
CA TRP A 28 5.93 7.11 -4.84
C TRP A 28 6.91 6.60 -3.79
N GLY A 29 7.65 7.51 -3.16
CA GLY A 29 8.54 7.16 -2.06
C GLY A 29 9.55 8.25 -1.73
N GLY A 30 10.54 7.89 -0.94
CA GLY A 30 11.74 8.69 -0.71
C GLY A 30 12.92 8.14 -1.49
N ASP A 31 14.06 8.85 -1.42
CA ASP A 31 15.27 8.59 -2.20
C ASP A 31 15.75 7.13 -2.17
N ALA A 32 15.70 6.49 -0.98
CA ALA A 32 16.14 5.10 -0.84
C ALA A 32 15.28 4.14 -1.67
N ARG A 33 13.95 4.36 -1.69
CA ARG A 33 13.02 3.58 -2.51
C ARG A 33 13.25 3.84 -3.99
N HIS A 34 13.41 5.10 -4.38
CA HIS A 34 13.66 5.45 -5.78
C HIS A 34 14.90 4.72 -6.31
N LYS A 35 16.02 4.81 -5.61
CA LYS A 35 17.28 4.13 -5.99
C LYS A 35 17.13 2.61 -6.07
N ALA A 36 16.43 2.00 -5.11
CA ALA A 36 16.22 0.55 -5.10
C ALA A 36 15.34 0.09 -6.26
N THR A 37 14.27 0.83 -6.56
CA THR A 37 13.34 0.48 -7.65
C THR A 37 14.00 0.72 -9.02
N GLU A 38 14.75 1.82 -9.20
CA GLU A 38 15.51 2.06 -10.42
C GLU A 38 16.55 0.96 -10.67
N ALA A 39 17.27 0.52 -9.62
CA ALA A 39 18.20 -0.59 -9.72
C ALA A 39 17.51 -1.91 -10.13
N ALA A 40 16.30 -2.16 -9.61
CA ALA A 40 15.51 -3.33 -10.02
C ALA A 40 15.06 -3.22 -11.48
N CYS A 41 14.62 -2.04 -11.94
CA CYS A 41 14.28 -1.81 -13.35
C CYS A 41 15.49 -2.00 -14.26
N GLN A 42 16.66 -1.54 -13.83
CA GLN A 42 17.91 -1.73 -14.60
C GLN A 42 18.27 -3.22 -14.71
N ALA A 43 18.22 -3.98 -13.61
CA ALA A 43 18.49 -5.41 -13.64
C ALA A 43 17.47 -6.18 -14.50
N PHE A 44 16.20 -5.73 -14.53
CA PHE A 44 15.19 -6.27 -15.42
C PHE A 44 15.54 -6.02 -16.90
N MET A 45 15.92 -4.79 -17.26
CA MET A 45 16.32 -4.44 -18.63
C MET A 45 17.61 -5.16 -19.09
N GLU A 46 18.54 -5.42 -18.18
CA GLU A 46 19.71 -6.24 -18.46
C GLU A 46 19.34 -7.69 -18.80
N LYS A 47 18.33 -8.25 -18.11
CA LYS A 47 17.81 -9.60 -18.39
C LYS A 47 16.95 -9.66 -19.66
N TYR A 48 16.21 -8.58 -19.94
CA TYR A 48 15.29 -8.47 -21.08
C TYR A 48 15.62 -7.24 -21.93
N PRO A 49 16.69 -7.29 -22.74
CA PRO A 49 17.22 -6.11 -23.41
C PRO A 49 16.29 -5.51 -24.50
N ASN A 50 15.29 -6.25 -24.92
CA ASN A 50 14.23 -5.77 -25.83
C ASN A 50 13.13 -5.00 -25.12
N ILE A 51 13.14 -4.92 -23.77
CA ILE A 51 12.15 -4.19 -22.98
C ILE A 51 12.83 -3.00 -22.31
N LYS A 52 12.41 -1.80 -22.66
CA LYS A 52 12.80 -0.56 -21.99
C LYS A 52 11.80 -0.21 -20.92
N VAL A 53 12.24 0.08 -19.69
CA VAL A 53 11.39 0.58 -18.60
C VAL A 53 11.68 2.05 -18.36
N GLU A 54 10.66 2.90 -18.54
CA GLU A 54 10.69 4.32 -18.21
C GLU A 54 10.12 4.52 -16.81
N CYS A 55 10.98 4.95 -15.89
CA CYS A 55 10.65 5.14 -14.48
C CYS A 55 10.05 6.52 -14.22
N GLU A 56 8.93 6.59 -13.53
CA GLU A 56 8.22 7.80 -13.15
C GLU A 56 7.95 7.76 -11.64
N TYR A 57 8.53 8.67 -10.87
CA TYR A 57 8.36 8.64 -9.42
C TYR A 57 8.29 10.03 -8.78
N GLY A 58 7.87 10.09 -7.52
CA GLY A 58 7.78 11.32 -6.76
C GLY A 58 7.49 11.09 -5.29
N ALA A 59 7.26 12.18 -4.56
CA ALA A 59 6.83 12.14 -3.17
C ALA A 59 5.39 11.63 -3.03
N TRP A 60 4.99 11.28 -1.81
CA TRP A 60 3.62 10.89 -1.49
C TRP A 60 2.61 12.03 -1.72
N ASP A 61 2.99 13.25 -1.33
CA ASP A 61 2.09 14.41 -1.41
C ASP A 61 1.76 14.72 -2.89
N GLY A 62 0.46 14.80 -3.19
CA GLY A 62 -0.06 15.04 -4.53
C GLY A 62 -0.01 13.83 -5.48
N TRP A 63 0.48 12.66 -5.01
CA TRP A 63 0.59 11.48 -5.89
C TRP A 63 -0.76 10.90 -6.28
N ALA A 64 -1.74 10.85 -5.38
CA ALA A 64 -3.08 10.37 -5.66
C ALA A 64 -3.77 11.20 -6.74
N GLU A 65 -3.66 12.53 -6.66
CA GLU A 65 -4.22 13.48 -7.62
C GLU A 65 -3.57 13.35 -9.00
N LYS A 66 -2.24 13.14 -9.03
CA LYS A 66 -1.50 12.85 -10.26
C LYS A 66 -2.03 11.58 -10.93
N VAL A 67 -2.11 10.47 -10.18
CA VAL A 67 -2.61 9.18 -10.70
C VAL A 67 -4.07 9.32 -11.18
N ALA A 68 -4.94 9.97 -10.41
CA ALA A 68 -6.32 10.21 -10.81
C ALA A 68 -6.42 10.99 -12.13
N THR A 69 -5.59 12.01 -12.29
CA THR A 69 -5.52 12.81 -13.51
C THR A 69 -5.04 11.98 -14.71
N GLN A 70 -3.99 11.19 -14.53
CA GLN A 70 -3.45 10.30 -15.57
C GLN A 70 -4.47 9.24 -16.00
N LEU A 71 -5.15 8.59 -15.05
CA LEU A 71 -6.19 7.59 -15.33
C LEU A 71 -7.39 8.21 -16.07
N SER A 72 -7.81 9.41 -15.67
CA SER A 72 -8.91 10.12 -16.31
C SER A 72 -8.56 10.60 -17.72
N GLY A 73 -7.31 11.01 -17.92
CA GLY A 73 -6.78 11.48 -19.20
C GLY A 73 -6.32 10.40 -20.16
N GLY A 74 -6.37 9.12 -19.77
CA GLY A 74 -5.87 8.01 -20.58
C GLY A 74 -4.35 8.02 -20.78
N THR A 75 -3.61 8.66 -19.87
CA THR A 75 -2.14 8.80 -19.92
C THR A 75 -1.44 8.09 -18.77
N ALA A 76 -2.17 7.23 -18.07
CA ALA A 76 -1.60 6.41 -16.98
C ALA A 76 -0.45 5.53 -17.49
N PRO A 77 0.57 5.26 -16.67
CA PRO A 77 1.62 4.31 -17.00
C PRO A 77 1.08 2.87 -17.09
N ASP A 78 1.84 2.00 -17.76
CA ASP A 78 1.47 0.60 -17.96
C ASP A 78 1.47 -0.17 -16.64
N LEU A 79 2.41 0.15 -15.75
CA LEU A 79 2.52 -0.41 -14.41
C LEU A 79 2.63 0.73 -13.39
N MET A 80 1.89 0.61 -12.28
CA MET A 80 1.92 1.63 -11.25
C MET A 80 1.77 1.05 -9.84
N GLN A 81 2.45 1.66 -8.90
CA GLN A 81 2.15 1.43 -7.50
C GLN A 81 0.85 2.15 -7.13
N VAL A 82 -0.08 1.44 -6.49
CA VAL A 82 -1.32 2.00 -5.97
C VAL A 82 -1.43 1.74 -4.48
N ASN A 83 -2.05 2.66 -3.74
CA ASN A 83 -2.42 2.40 -2.37
C ASN A 83 -3.72 1.59 -2.35
N TRP A 84 -3.91 0.71 -1.36
CA TRP A 84 -5.05 -0.22 -1.31
C TRP A 84 -6.42 0.48 -1.46
N ASN A 85 -6.61 1.63 -0.83
CA ASN A 85 -7.86 2.39 -0.91
C ASN A 85 -8.07 3.05 -2.29
N TRP A 86 -7.01 3.29 -3.06
CA TRP A 86 -7.14 3.87 -4.40
C TRP A 86 -7.68 2.87 -5.41
N LEU A 87 -7.52 1.56 -5.20
CA LEU A 87 -8.15 0.55 -6.04
C LEU A 87 -9.67 0.75 -6.08
N TYR A 88 -10.30 0.93 -4.92
CA TYR A 88 -11.73 1.20 -4.83
C TYR A 88 -12.13 2.57 -5.36
N GLN A 89 -11.30 3.58 -5.14
CA GLN A 89 -11.55 4.93 -5.60
C GLN A 89 -11.47 5.05 -7.13
N PHE A 90 -10.47 4.42 -7.75
CA PHE A 90 -10.22 4.55 -9.19
C PHE A 90 -10.92 3.48 -10.02
N SER A 91 -11.24 2.33 -9.43
CA SER A 91 -11.80 1.17 -10.13
C SER A 91 -12.92 0.52 -9.32
N SER A 92 -13.93 1.29 -8.89
CA SER A 92 -15.01 0.82 -8.02
C SER A 92 -15.79 -0.39 -8.57
N ASP A 93 -15.83 -0.54 -9.88
CA ASP A 93 -16.46 -1.66 -10.59
C ASP A 93 -15.47 -2.73 -11.10
N GLY A 94 -14.19 -2.59 -10.78
CA GLY A 94 -13.15 -3.50 -11.24
C GLY A 94 -12.82 -3.39 -12.73
N SER A 95 -13.08 -2.26 -13.38
CA SER A 95 -12.90 -2.10 -14.84
C SER A 95 -11.63 -1.37 -15.26
N LYS A 96 -10.95 -0.65 -14.34
CA LYS A 96 -9.82 0.22 -14.69
C LYS A 96 -8.47 -0.48 -14.77
N PHE A 97 -8.29 -1.54 -14.00
CA PHE A 97 -7.06 -2.30 -13.98
C PHE A 97 -7.31 -3.72 -14.51
N VAL A 98 -6.28 -4.31 -15.04
CA VAL A 98 -6.34 -5.68 -15.58
C VAL A 98 -6.60 -6.68 -14.44
N ASP A 99 -7.36 -7.72 -14.73
CA ASP A 99 -7.51 -8.86 -13.84
C ASP A 99 -6.27 -9.76 -13.94
N LEU A 100 -5.45 -9.74 -12.91
CA LEU A 100 -4.18 -10.46 -12.86
C LEU A 100 -4.33 -11.98 -12.78
N THR A 101 -5.53 -12.51 -12.51
CA THR A 101 -5.78 -13.95 -12.55
C THR A 101 -5.62 -14.54 -13.96
N GLN A 102 -5.73 -13.68 -14.98
CA GLN A 102 -5.51 -14.08 -16.38
C GLN A 102 -4.03 -14.42 -16.68
N PHE A 103 -3.12 -14.09 -15.78
CA PHE A 103 -1.67 -14.28 -15.91
C PHE A 103 -1.11 -15.23 -14.83
N ALA A 104 -1.93 -16.17 -14.37
CA ALA A 104 -1.54 -17.12 -13.33
C ALA A 104 -0.39 -18.07 -13.75
N ASP A 105 -0.13 -18.19 -15.02
CA ASP A 105 1.03 -18.90 -15.60
C ASP A 105 2.34 -18.12 -15.42
N VAL A 106 2.28 -16.81 -15.26
CA VAL A 106 3.42 -15.92 -15.06
C VAL A 106 3.52 -15.42 -13.61
N ILE A 107 2.37 -15.09 -13.00
CA ILE A 107 2.29 -14.57 -11.64
C ILE A 107 1.85 -15.69 -10.71
N ASN A 108 2.78 -16.25 -9.92
CA ASN A 108 2.43 -17.21 -8.88
C ASN A 108 1.82 -16.49 -7.66
N MET A 109 0.49 -16.51 -7.55
CA MET A 109 -0.26 -15.89 -6.46
C MET A 109 -0.01 -16.58 -5.10
N GLU A 110 0.42 -17.83 -5.08
CA GLU A 110 0.76 -18.55 -3.82
C GLU A 110 1.97 -17.96 -3.10
N ASN A 111 2.76 -17.14 -3.78
CA ASN A 111 3.88 -16.42 -3.15
C ASN A 111 3.41 -15.25 -2.24
N TYR A 112 2.13 -14.93 -2.22
CA TYR A 112 1.56 -13.81 -1.48
C TYR A 112 0.59 -14.30 -0.41
N PRO A 113 0.54 -13.66 0.79
CA PRO A 113 -0.47 -13.97 1.81
C PRO A 113 -1.90 -13.77 1.25
N ALA A 114 -2.77 -14.74 1.49
CA ALA A 114 -4.12 -14.75 0.91
C ALA A 114 -4.97 -13.55 1.39
N ASP A 115 -4.85 -13.17 2.66
CA ASP A 115 -5.51 -12.01 3.27
C ASP A 115 -5.08 -10.68 2.64
N LEU A 116 -3.82 -10.58 2.21
CA LEU A 116 -3.34 -9.39 1.49
C LEU A 116 -3.77 -9.39 0.02
N LEU A 117 -3.83 -10.56 -0.63
CA LEU A 117 -4.38 -10.66 -1.98
C LEU A 117 -5.85 -10.27 -2.01
N GLU A 118 -6.64 -10.69 -1.03
CA GLU A 118 -8.06 -10.36 -0.93
C GLU A 118 -8.30 -8.84 -0.88
N GLN A 119 -7.42 -8.08 -0.22
CA GLN A 119 -7.48 -6.62 -0.19
C GLN A 119 -7.22 -5.96 -1.56
N CYS A 120 -6.69 -6.71 -2.51
CA CYS A 120 -6.42 -6.25 -3.89
C CYS A 120 -7.52 -6.70 -4.89
N VAL A 121 -8.62 -7.26 -4.40
CA VAL A 121 -9.76 -7.69 -5.22
C VAL A 121 -10.82 -6.58 -5.27
N VAL A 122 -11.18 -6.15 -6.47
CA VAL A 122 -12.27 -5.20 -6.69
C VAL A 122 -13.18 -5.72 -7.82
N GLY A 123 -14.49 -5.72 -7.58
CA GLY A 123 -15.45 -6.25 -8.56
C GLY A 123 -15.23 -7.72 -8.91
N GLY A 124 -14.70 -8.52 -7.96
CA GLY A 124 -14.39 -9.93 -8.16
C GLY A 124 -13.14 -10.20 -9.00
N LYS A 125 -12.31 -9.18 -9.28
CA LYS A 125 -11.08 -9.29 -10.08
C LYS A 125 -9.87 -8.94 -9.23
N GLN A 126 -8.78 -9.70 -9.37
CA GLN A 126 -7.48 -9.42 -8.75
C GLN A 126 -6.79 -8.28 -9.51
N GLN A 127 -6.96 -7.06 -9.05
CA GLN A 127 -6.47 -5.87 -9.78
C GLN A 127 -5.08 -5.41 -9.38
N ALA A 128 -4.51 -5.97 -8.32
CA ALA A 128 -3.14 -5.70 -7.89
C ALA A 128 -2.56 -6.91 -7.14
N ILE A 129 -1.26 -6.89 -6.92
CA ILE A 129 -0.55 -7.77 -5.99
C ILE A 129 0.06 -6.94 -4.86
N PRO A 130 0.07 -7.44 -3.61
CA PRO A 130 0.63 -6.70 -2.50
C PRO A 130 2.16 -6.68 -2.60
N ILE A 131 2.76 -5.48 -2.55
CA ILE A 131 4.22 -5.30 -2.54
C ILE A 131 4.76 -4.95 -1.15
N GLY A 132 3.90 -4.66 -0.20
CA GLY A 132 4.24 -4.35 1.18
C GLY A 132 3.03 -3.96 1.99
N THR A 133 3.15 -4.15 3.30
CA THR A 133 2.15 -3.76 4.29
C THR A 133 2.75 -2.74 5.22
N THR A 134 2.00 -1.71 5.54
CA THR A 134 2.37 -0.72 6.55
C THR A 134 1.31 -0.67 7.65
N GLY A 135 1.75 -0.42 8.87
CA GLY A 135 0.86 -0.22 10.00
C GLY A 135 0.99 1.19 10.56
N LYS A 136 -0.08 1.70 11.13
CA LYS A 136 -0.04 2.94 11.92
C LYS A 136 0.15 2.58 13.38
N CYS A 137 1.09 3.25 14.04
CA CYS A 137 1.35 3.07 15.46
C CYS A 137 1.62 4.42 16.12
N PHE A 138 1.45 4.47 17.43
CA PHE A 138 1.82 5.65 18.20
C PHE A 138 3.33 5.69 18.45
N TYR A 139 3.90 6.87 18.23
CA TYR A 139 5.26 7.19 18.65
C TYR A 139 5.18 8.19 19.80
N TRP A 140 5.67 7.78 20.95
CA TRP A 140 5.63 8.61 22.14
C TRP A 140 6.92 9.42 22.32
N ASN A 141 6.80 10.73 22.46
CA ASN A 141 7.92 11.56 22.88
C ASN A 141 8.09 11.44 24.41
N LYS A 142 8.87 10.46 24.83
CA LYS A 142 9.11 10.18 26.25
C LYS A 142 9.57 11.42 27.04
N THR A 143 10.45 12.25 26.45
CA THR A 143 10.95 13.46 27.10
C THR A 143 9.81 14.43 27.46
N THR A 144 8.80 14.57 26.62
CA THR A 144 7.66 15.44 26.90
C THR A 144 6.74 14.84 27.96
N PHE A 145 6.51 13.52 27.95
CA PHE A 145 5.77 12.84 29.00
C PHE A 145 6.47 12.92 30.36
N ASP A 146 7.78 12.75 30.39
CA ASP A 146 8.60 12.91 31.61
C ASP A 146 8.50 14.36 32.16
N LYS A 147 8.50 15.39 31.31
CA LYS A 147 8.29 16.78 31.71
C LYS A 147 6.91 17.01 32.32
N ALA A 148 5.89 16.34 31.81
CA ALA A 148 4.54 16.40 32.36
C ALA A 148 4.40 15.60 33.67
N GLY A 149 5.39 14.75 33.99
CA GLY A 149 5.40 13.93 35.18
C GLY A 149 4.42 12.76 35.13
N ILE A 150 4.13 12.24 33.93
CA ILE A 150 3.22 11.11 33.73
C ILE A 150 3.88 10.00 32.87
N ALA A 151 3.43 8.78 33.07
CA ALA A 151 3.84 7.64 32.27
C ALA A 151 3.25 7.72 30.84
N LEU A 152 3.84 6.95 29.91
CA LEU A 152 3.26 6.75 28.60
C LEU A 152 1.91 6.04 28.72
N PRO A 153 0.85 6.50 28.03
CA PRO A 153 -0.47 5.91 28.15
C PRO A 153 -0.51 4.50 27.55
N THR A 154 -1.20 3.60 28.20
CA THR A 154 -1.44 2.22 27.80
C THR A 154 -2.93 1.95 27.47
N SER A 155 -3.78 2.96 27.70
CA SER A 155 -5.21 2.91 27.41
C SER A 155 -5.70 4.24 26.82
N TRP A 156 -6.90 4.19 26.22
CA TRP A 156 -7.56 5.39 25.72
C TRP A 156 -7.87 6.40 26.83
N ASP A 157 -8.30 5.94 27.99
CA ASP A 157 -8.63 6.81 29.12
C ASP A 157 -7.38 7.54 29.64
N GLU A 158 -6.24 6.86 29.73
CA GLU A 158 -4.97 7.46 30.07
C GLU A 158 -4.50 8.49 29.03
N LEU A 159 -4.68 8.20 27.73
CA LEU A 159 -4.37 9.13 26.65
C LEU A 159 -5.24 10.39 26.72
N ILE A 160 -6.53 10.23 26.96
CA ILE A 160 -7.47 11.34 27.09
C ILE A 160 -7.10 12.19 28.34
N ALA A 161 -6.83 11.54 29.47
CA ALA A 161 -6.42 12.21 30.71
C ALA A 161 -5.09 12.96 30.57
N ALA A 162 -4.15 12.43 29.76
CA ALA A 162 -2.89 13.08 29.47
C ALA A 162 -3.08 14.47 28.83
N GLY A 163 -4.14 14.71 28.06
CA GLY A 163 -4.45 16.00 27.47
C GLY A 163 -4.63 17.10 28.53
N THR A 164 -5.39 16.81 29.58
CA THR A 164 -5.57 17.74 30.72
C THR A 164 -4.26 18.00 31.44
N THR A 165 -3.52 16.93 31.75
CA THR A 165 -2.23 17.04 32.46
C THR A 165 -1.20 17.83 31.66
N PHE A 166 -1.12 17.64 30.36
CA PHE A 166 -0.20 18.40 29.49
C PHE A 166 -0.52 19.87 29.51
N LYS A 167 -1.80 20.25 29.41
CA LYS A 167 -2.25 21.60 29.46
C LYS A 167 -1.92 22.28 30.81
N GLU A 168 -2.17 21.59 31.91
CA GLU A 168 -1.91 22.08 33.27
C GLU A 168 -0.41 22.22 33.59
N LYS A 169 0.41 21.29 33.15
CA LYS A 169 1.83 21.22 33.51
C LYS A 169 2.76 21.90 32.49
N LEU A 170 2.40 21.87 31.22
CA LEU A 170 3.29 22.35 30.16
C LEU A 170 2.72 23.54 29.37
N GLY A 171 1.43 23.86 29.53
CA GLY A 171 0.75 24.94 28.80
C GLY A 171 0.10 24.51 27.49
N ASP A 172 -0.54 25.46 26.81
CA ASP A 172 -1.39 25.23 25.66
C ASP A 172 -0.62 24.84 24.36
N GLU A 173 0.70 24.92 24.37
CA GLU A 173 1.53 24.55 23.19
C GLU A 173 1.95 23.08 23.16
N TYR A 174 1.63 22.31 24.20
CA TYR A 174 2.00 20.91 24.32
C TYR A 174 0.77 20.00 24.24
N TYR A 175 0.86 19.00 23.39
CA TYR A 175 -0.18 18.01 23.19
C TYR A 175 0.39 16.61 23.37
N PRO A 176 -0.33 15.66 24.03
CA PRO A 176 0.12 14.30 24.16
C PRO A 176 0.08 13.54 22.83
N LEU A 177 -0.69 14.03 21.86
CA LEU A 177 -0.88 13.43 20.56
C LEU A 177 -0.99 14.52 19.49
N ALA A 178 -0.18 14.40 18.43
CA ALA A 178 -0.24 15.23 17.24
C ALA A 178 -0.47 14.34 16.01
N MET A 179 -1.41 14.71 15.16
CA MET A 179 -1.73 13.97 13.95
C MET A 179 -2.43 14.86 12.93
N TYR A 180 -2.34 14.48 11.67
CA TYR A 180 -3.07 15.12 10.59
C TYR A 180 -4.57 14.77 10.64
N GLU A 181 -5.38 15.46 9.84
CA GLU A 181 -6.83 15.30 9.84
C GLU A 181 -7.27 13.88 9.49
N TYR A 182 -6.63 13.27 8.49
CA TYR A 182 -6.91 11.89 8.10
C TYR A 182 -6.63 10.89 9.22
N GLU A 183 -5.50 11.03 9.91
CA GLU A 183 -5.16 10.18 11.05
C GLU A 183 -6.11 10.36 12.23
N ARG A 184 -6.61 11.58 12.44
CA ARG A 184 -7.63 11.82 13.49
C ARG A 184 -8.91 11.08 13.20
N MET A 185 -9.36 11.08 11.95
CA MET A 185 -10.54 10.32 11.53
C MET A 185 -10.34 8.82 11.76
N LEU A 186 -9.23 8.26 11.32
CA LEU A 186 -8.91 6.84 11.54
C LEU A 186 -8.84 6.49 13.03
N LEU A 187 -8.23 7.35 13.84
CA LEU A 187 -8.14 7.14 15.28
C LEU A 187 -9.52 7.08 15.92
N MET A 188 -10.44 7.99 15.53
CA MET A 188 -11.82 7.96 16.01
C MET A 188 -12.52 6.66 15.63
N MET A 189 -12.32 6.18 14.41
CA MET A 189 -12.89 4.91 13.96
C MET A 189 -12.38 3.75 14.81
N TYR A 190 -11.07 3.60 14.97
CA TYR A 190 -10.46 2.54 15.81
C TYR A 190 -10.88 2.64 17.27
N TYR A 191 -11.01 3.87 17.81
CA TYR A 191 -11.52 4.06 19.17
C TYR A 191 -12.95 3.56 19.31
N LEU A 192 -13.83 3.89 18.38
CA LEU A 192 -15.24 3.48 18.40
C LEU A 192 -15.39 1.98 18.18
N GLU A 193 -14.64 1.38 17.27
CA GLU A 193 -14.59 -0.07 17.07
C GLU A 193 -14.17 -0.80 18.35
N GLY A 194 -13.07 -0.38 18.96
CA GLY A 194 -12.59 -0.95 20.21
C GLY A 194 -13.55 -0.76 21.38
N LYS A 195 -14.27 0.36 21.42
CA LYS A 195 -15.23 0.67 22.51
C LYS A 195 -16.54 -0.09 22.37
N TYR A 196 -17.04 -0.23 21.16
CA TYR A 196 -18.37 -0.81 20.92
C TYR A 196 -18.33 -2.23 20.36
N GLY A 197 -17.14 -2.74 20.01
CA GLY A 197 -16.95 -4.10 19.48
C GLY A 197 -17.62 -4.31 18.12
N LYS A 198 -17.77 -3.25 17.32
CA LYS A 198 -18.38 -3.29 16.00
C LYS A 198 -17.49 -2.58 15.01
N GLU A 199 -17.36 -3.14 13.83
CA GLU A 199 -16.72 -2.47 12.72
C GLU A 199 -17.53 -1.23 12.32
N TRP A 200 -16.86 -0.14 11.96
CA TRP A 200 -17.49 1.09 11.52
C TRP A 200 -18.16 0.96 10.14
N ALA A 201 -17.71 -0.01 9.34
CA ALA A 201 -18.32 -0.35 8.05
C ALA A 201 -18.25 -1.87 7.81
N GLU A 202 -19.28 -2.40 7.20
CA GLU A 202 -19.36 -3.78 6.78
C GLU A 202 -20.07 -3.85 5.41
N ASN A 203 -19.55 -4.65 4.47
CA ASN A 203 -20.14 -4.82 3.14
C ASN A 203 -20.45 -3.49 2.42
N ASN A 204 -19.52 -2.53 2.45
CA ASN A 204 -19.68 -1.17 1.92
C ASN A 204 -20.84 -0.36 2.54
N THR A 205 -21.30 -0.73 3.71
CA THR A 205 -22.34 -0.02 4.47
C THR A 205 -21.75 0.45 5.80
N LEU A 206 -22.01 1.71 6.13
CA LEU A 206 -21.55 2.28 7.40
C LEU A 206 -22.44 1.82 8.55
N ASN A 207 -21.81 1.41 9.66
CA ASN A 207 -22.47 0.92 10.87
C ASN A 207 -22.54 2.03 11.93
N TYR A 208 -23.44 3.01 11.79
CA TYR A 208 -23.69 4.02 12.84
C TYR A 208 -25.06 3.87 13.47
#